data_6fbffa506a1dc49cf7c54eaf6de99490
#
_entry.id   6fbffa506a1dc49cf7c54eaf6de99490
#
_cell.length_a   1.000
_cell.length_b   1.000
_cell.length_c   1.000
_cell.angle_alpha   90.00
_cell.angle_beta   90.00
_cell.angle_gamma   90.00
#
_symmetry.space_group_name_H-M   'P 1'
#
loop_
_entity.id
_entity.type
_entity.pdbx_description
1 polymer ?
#
loop_
_entity_poly.entity_id
_entity_poly.type
_entity_poly.pdbx_seq_one_letter_code
_entity_poly.pdbx_strand_id
1 'polypeptide(L)'
;MFSSEIIATFNELETSLYDYICKNSEKVIYMRIRDLADVTHVSTSTILRFCRKLKCEGFTEFKVKLKLYLDESEERNIKSTQYSLSEFVERTLKGNLDEAIKQAATMIVKSDNLIFIGSGSSGILAEYGARYFSSLGKFSMYVKDPYIPIHANYLHNSTTIALSVNGENGFTIAHLNQLKEKGSKIISITNNKHSTIAKISDINISYYVTEEWYKNSNITTQIPVVYILEETAREVNKLSE
;
A
#
# COMPACT_ATOMS: atom_id res chain seq x y z
N MET A 1 -26.33 -0.33 8.11
CA MET A 1 -26.59 1.10 7.85
C MET A 1 -27.89 1.57 8.48
N PHE A 2 -29.06 1.04 8.11
CA PHE A 2 -30.35 1.46 8.67
C PHE A 2 -31.01 0.31 9.44
N SER A 3 -31.87 0.63 10.43
CA SER A 3 -32.51 -0.43 11.23
C SER A 3 -33.50 -1.24 10.39
N SER A 4 -33.62 -2.53 10.69
CA SER A 4 -34.57 -3.43 10.03
C SER A 4 -36.03 -2.94 10.14
N GLU A 5 -36.34 -2.23 11.21
CA GLU A 5 -37.66 -1.62 11.43
C GLU A 5 -37.98 -0.53 10.38
N ILE A 6 -37.02 0.29 10.00
CA ILE A 6 -37.22 1.32 8.96
C ILE A 6 -37.33 0.67 7.58
N ILE A 7 -36.48 -0.35 7.29
CA ILE A 7 -36.49 -1.05 6.01
C ILE A 7 -37.83 -1.73 5.78
N ALA A 8 -38.43 -2.31 6.82
CA ALA A 8 -39.75 -2.95 6.76
C ALA A 8 -40.90 -1.97 6.39
N THR A 9 -40.68 -0.66 6.50
CA THR A 9 -41.67 0.36 6.11
C THR A 9 -41.58 0.80 4.66
N PHE A 10 -40.60 0.31 3.88
CA PHE A 10 -40.42 0.73 2.50
C PHE A 10 -41.52 0.19 1.58
N ASN A 11 -41.98 1.03 0.66
CA ASN A 11 -42.78 0.59 -0.47
C ASN A 11 -41.88 0.03 -1.60
N GLU A 12 -42.46 -0.51 -2.66
CA GLU A 12 -41.73 -1.12 -3.76
C GLU A 12 -40.67 -0.20 -4.40
N LEU A 13 -41.01 1.07 -4.62
CA LEU A 13 -40.09 2.07 -5.18
C LEU A 13 -38.94 2.39 -4.21
N GLU A 14 -39.24 2.51 -2.92
CA GLU A 14 -38.25 2.77 -1.87
C GLU A 14 -37.34 1.55 -1.67
N THR A 15 -37.86 0.34 -1.79
CA THR A 15 -37.07 -0.90 -1.75
C THR A 15 -36.12 -0.98 -2.95
N SER A 16 -36.63 -0.74 -4.16
CA SER A 16 -35.79 -0.71 -5.37
C SER A 16 -34.68 0.34 -5.31
N LEU A 17 -35.02 1.54 -4.80
CA LEU A 17 -34.05 2.63 -4.57
C LEU A 17 -32.99 2.22 -3.52
N TYR A 18 -33.41 1.60 -2.44
CA TYR A 18 -32.54 1.09 -1.39
C TYR A 18 -31.58 0.01 -1.92
N ASP A 19 -32.09 -0.96 -2.67
CA ASP A 19 -31.28 -2.01 -3.27
C ASP A 19 -30.23 -1.48 -4.25
N TYR A 20 -30.63 -0.46 -5.06
CA TYR A 20 -29.67 0.21 -5.93
C TYR A 20 -28.57 0.90 -5.14
N ILE A 21 -28.93 1.65 -4.08
CA ILE A 21 -27.99 2.35 -3.21
C ILE A 21 -27.02 1.35 -2.54
N CYS A 22 -27.52 0.25 -2.02
CA CYS A 22 -26.69 -0.77 -1.38
C CYS A 22 -25.67 -1.40 -2.36
N LYS A 23 -26.08 -1.66 -3.60
CA LYS A 23 -25.22 -2.23 -4.64
C LYS A 23 -24.21 -1.23 -5.23
N ASN A 24 -24.47 0.07 -5.13
CA ASN A 24 -23.69 1.12 -5.77
C ASN A 24 -23.29 2.23 -4.80
N SER A 25 -23.14 1.91 -3.52
CA SER A 25 -22.97 2.90 -2.44
C SER A 25 -21.77 3.83 -2.65
N GLU A 26 -20.61 3.32 -3.07
CA GLU A 26 -19.43 4.10 -3.40
C GLU A 26 -19.67 5.12 -4.54
N LYS A 27 -20.54 4.80 -5.47
CA LYS A 27 -20.92 5.66 -6.59
C LYS A 27 -21.91 6.72 -6.16
N VAL A 28 -22.88 6.32 -5.33
CA VAL A 28 -23.97 7.19 -4.88
C VAL A 28 -23.50 8.36 -4.04
N ILE A 29 -22.44 8.22 -3.25
CA ILE A 29 -21.86 9.32 -2.46
C ILE A 29 -21.38 10.51 -3.32
N TYR A 30 -21.04 10.27 -4.59
CA TYR A 30 -20.61 11.30 -5.54
C TYR A 30 -21.72 11.77 -6.49
N MET A 31 -22.87 11.06 -6.56
CA MET A 31 -23.98 11.43 -7.44
C MET A 31 -24.69 12.70 -7.01
N ARG A 32 -25.25 13.42 -7.99
CA ARG A 32 -26.27 14.42 -7.74
C ARG A 32 -27.63 13.71 -7.59
N ILE A 33 -28.57 14.33 -6.91
CA ILE A 33 -29.93 13.77 -6.73
C ILE A 33 -30.62 13.46 -8.07
N ARG A 34 -30.36 14.27 -9.12
CA ARG A 34 -30.89 14.03 -10.47
C ARG A 34 -30.30 12.80 -11.11
N ASP A 35 -28.98 12.60 -10.97
CA ASP A 35 -28.30 11.43 -11.52
C ASP A 35 -28.83 10.14 -10.88
N LEU A 36 -29.09 10.15 -9.57
CA LEU A 36 -29.72 9.03 -8.88
C LEU A 36 -31.17 8.82 -9.32
N ALA A 37 -31.92 9.88 -9.53
CA ALA A 37 -33.29 9.84 -10.02
C ALA A 37 -33.36 9.19 -11.42
N ASP A 38 -32.46 9.58 -12.31
CA ASP A 38 -32.40 9.06 -13.69
C ASP A 38 -32.07 7.56 -13.73
N VAL A 39 -31.06 7.12 -12.99
CA VAL A 39 -30.62 5.71 -13.01
C VAL A 39 -31.56 4.76 -12.24
N THR A 40 -32.33 5.29 -11.30
CA THR A 40 -33.30 4.50 -10.53
C THR A 40 -34.74 4.65 -11.03
N HIS A 41 -34.96 5.50 -12.04
CA HIS A 41 -36.30 5.84 -12.56
C HIS A 41 -37.27 6.33 -11.47
N VAL A 42 -36.76 7.01 -10.45
CA VAL A 42 -37.53 7.53 -9.31
C VAL A 42 -37.45 9.06 -9.28
N SER A 43 -38.54 9.75 -8.99
CA SER A 43 -38.52 11.21 -8.92
C SER A 43 -37.62 11.74 -7.78
N THR A 44 -37.03 12.91 -7.97
CA THR A 44 -36.21 13.58 -6.93
C THR A 44 -37.01 13.85 -5.64
N SER A 45 -38.31 14.09 -5.75
CA SER A 45 -39.21 14.26 -4.60
C SER A 45 -39.39 12.94 -3.82
N THR A 46 -39.43 11.81 -4.51
CA THR A 46 -39.47 10.48 -3.87
C THR A 46 -38.15 10.18 -3.15
N ILE A 47 -37.00 10.52 -3.77
CA ILE A 47 -35.69 10.39 -3.12
C ILE A 47 -35.60 11.25 -1.86
N LEU A 48 -36.06 12.50 -1.89
CA LEU A 48 -36.09 13.35 -0.70
C LEU A 48 -37.01 12.80 0.41
N ARG A 49 -38.17 12.24 0.04
CA ARG A 49 -39.05 11.58 1.01
C ARG A 49 -38.39 10.32 1.61
N PHE A 50 -37.70 9.53 0.79
CA PHE A 50 -36.91 8.39 1.24
C PHE A 50 -35.79 8.83 2.22
N CYS A 51 -35.05 9.90 1.92
CA CYS A 51 -34.03 10.44 2.84
C CYS A 51 -34.64 10.84 4.19
N ARG A 52 -35.80 11.53 4.21
CA ARG A 52 -36.48 11.91 5.45
C ARG A 52 -36.93 10.69 6.26
N LYS A 53 -37.38 9.61 5.60
CA LYS A 53 -37.73 8.35 6.25
C LYS A 53 -36.52 7.73 6.96
N LEU A 54 -35.34 7.94 6.41
CA LEU A 54 -34.04 7.54 6.98
C LEU A 54 -33.49 8.57 8.00
N LYS A 55 -34.34 9.49 8.47
CA LYS A 55 -33.95 10.55 9.40
C LYS A 55 -32.81 11.44 8.89
N CYS A 56 -32.85 11.74 7.60
CA CYS A 56 -31.95 12.70 6.95
C CYS A 56 -32.81 13.91 6.48
N GLU A 57 -32.36 15.13 6.71
CA GLU A 57 -33.07 16.37 6.28
C GLU A 57 -33.13 16.46 4.75
N GLY A 58 -32.13 15.87 4.05
CA GLY A 58 -32.06 15.86 2.60
C GLY A 58 -31.01 14.91 2.05
N PHE A 59 -30.87 14.95 0.72
CA PHE A 59 -29.95 14.06 0.00
C PHE A 59 -28.47 14.29 0.34
N THR A 60 -28.09 15.53 0.65
CA THR A 60 -26.71 15.86 1.05
C THR A 60 -26.35 15.19 2.38
N GLU A 61 -27.21 15.33 3.39
CA GLU A 61 -27.01 14.67 4.68
C GLU A 61 -27.02 13.13 4.55
N PHE A 62 -27.93 12.60 3.72
CA PHE A 62 -27.96 11.18 3.42
C PHE A 62 -26.62 10.69 2.85
N LYS A 63 -26.03 11.42 1.90
CA LYS A 63 -24.71 11.06 1.34
C LYS A 63 -23.59 11.12 2.38
N VAL A 64 -23.60 12.09 3.27
CA VAL A 64 -22.64 12.17 4.38
C VAL A 64 -22.76 10.96 5.30
N LYS A 65 -23.99 10.61 5.71
CA LYS A 65 -24.24 9.41 6.55
C LYS A 65 -23.86 8.10 5.82
N LEU A 66 -24.14 8.01 4.51
CA LEU A 66 -23.75 6.88 3.68
C LEU A 66 -22.24 6.75 3.63
N LYS A 67 -21.53 7.86 3.44
CA LYS A 67 -20.06 7.87 3.43
C LYS A 67 -19.48 7.44 4.77
N LEU A 68 -19.96 8.00 5.87
CA LEU A 68 -19.53 7.60 7.21
C LEU A 68 -19.76 6.09 7.46
N TYR A 69 -20.90 5.58 7.02
CA TYR A 69 -21.19 4.14 7.13
C TYR A 69 -20.23 3.28 6.30
N LEU A 70 -19.87 3.71 5.09
CA LEU A 70 -18.88 3.03 4.26
C LEU A 70 -17.50 3.06 4.93
N ASP A 71 -17.08 4.22 5.39
CA ASP A 71 -15.81 4.39 6.12
C ASP A 71 -15.76 3.47 7.37
N GLU A 72 -16.85 3.40 8.16
CA GLU A 72 -16.97 2.48 9.30
C GLU A 72 -17.01 1.00 8.89
N SER A 73 -17.57 0.68 7.72
CA SER A 73 -17.63 -0.70 7.22
C SER A 73 -16.28 -1.17 6.67
N GLU A 74 -15.50 -0.26 6.09
CA GLU A 74 -14.09 -0.51 5.72
C GLU A 74 -13.24 -0.76 6.96
N GLU A 75 -13.47 -0.02 8.06
CA GLU A 75 -12.81 -0.23 9.35
C GLU A 75 -13.06 -1.66 9.93
N ARG A 76 -14.21 -2.26 9.62
CA ARG A 76 -14.56 -3.63 10.06
C ARG A 76 -13.97 -4.74 9.19
N ASN A 77 -13.40 -4.40 8.04
CA ASN A 77 -12.89 -5.35 7.05
C ASN A 77 -11.36 -5.47 7.03
N ILE A 78 -10.66 -5.09 8.11
CA ILE A 78 -9.23 -5.39 8.23
C ILE A 78 -9.07 -6.92 8.20
N LYS A 79 -8.34 -7.40 7.21
CA LYS A 79 -8.08 -8.82 7.03
C LYS A 79 -7.21 -9.35 8.18
N SER A 80 -7.37 -10.62 8.51
CA SER A 80 -6.47 -11.21 9.50
C SER A 80 -5.05 -11.29 8.95
N THR A 81 -4.07 -11.14 9.82
CA THR A 81 -2.64 -11.31 9.46
C THR A 81 -2.38 -12.70 8.84
N GLN A 82 -3.13 -13.72 9.27
CA GLN A 82 -3.06 -15.06 8.68
C GLN A 82 -3.51 -15.07 7.21
N TYR A 83 -4.55 -14.30 6.86
CA TYR A 83 -4.98 -14.15 5.47
C TYR A 83 -3.89 -13.50 4.62
N SER A 84 -3.33 -12.38 5.08
CA SER A 84 -2.27 -11.66 4.37
C SER A 84 -1.00 -12.50 4.21
N LEU A 85 -0.68 -13.33 5.21
CA LEU A 85 0.43 -14.29 5.12
C LEU A 85 0.14 -15.38 4.07
N SER A 86 -1.06 -15.93 4.05
CA SER A 86 -1.46 -16.93 3.04
C SER A 86 -1.38 -16.35 1.62
N GLU A 87 -1.82 -15.10 1.46
CA GLU A 87 -1.74 -14.38 0.19
C GLU A 87 -0.29 -14.19 -0.28
N PHE A 88 0.62 -13.83 0.62
CA PHE A 88 2.04 -13.74 0.34
C PHE A 88 2.64 -15.09 -0.09
N VAL A 89 2.34 -16.15 0.64
CA VAL A 89 2.79 -17.52 0.30
C VAL A 89 2.31 -17.91 -1.10
N GLU A 90 1.03 -17.75 -1.38
CA GLU A 90 0.42 -18.17 -2.64
C GLU A 90 0.89 -17.34 -3.84
N ARG A 91 1.00 -16.04 -3.68
CA ARG A 91 1.25 -15.12 -4.80
C ARG A 91 2.73 -14.78 -5.00
N THR A 92 3.54 -14.95 -3.97
CA THR A 92 4.95 -14.54 -4.01
C THR A 92 5.90 -15.70 -3.87
N LEU A 93 5.80 -16.49 -2.79
CA LEU A 93 6.78 -17.56 -2.52
C LEU A 93 6.74 -18.71 -3.53
N LYS A 94 5.59 -18.95 -4.16
CA LYS A 94 5.47 -19.96 -5.25
C LYS A 94 5.95 -19.44 -6.60
N GLY A 95 6.40 -18.18 -6.68
CA GLY A 95 6.92 -17.56 -7.91
C GLY A 95 8.44 -17.52 -7.99
N ASN A 96 8.96 -16.53 -8.71
CA ASN A 96 10.41 -16.37 -8.96
C ASN A 96 11.10 -15.49 -7.92
N LEU A 97 10.64 -15.46 -6.66
CA LEU A 97 11.21 -14.61 -5.62
C LEU A 97 12.67 -14.95 -5.35
N ASP A 98 13.00 -16.24 -5.29
CA ASP A 98 14.34 -16.73 -5.01
C ASP A 98 15.37 -16.25 -6.04
N GLU A 99 14.99 -16.19 -7.31
CA GLU A 99 15.88 -15.70 -8.37
C GLU A 99 16.17 -14.20 -8.20
N ALA A 100 15.15 -13.40 -7.88
CA ALA A 100 15.33 -11.97 -7.62
C ALA A 100 16.19 -11.71 -6.38
N ILE A 101 16.04 -12.53 -5.32
CA ILE A 101 16.87 -12.48 -4.12
C ILE A 101 18.33 -12.82 -4.45
N LYS A 102 18.61 -13.86 -5.22
CA LYS A 102 19.97 -14.24 -5.63
C LYS A 102 20.65 -13.17 -6.47
N GLN A 103 19.93 -12.56 -7.42
CA GLN A 103 20.45 -11.45 -8.21
C GLN A 103 20.78 -10.25 -7.32
N ALA A 104 19.89 -9.89 -6.37
CA ALA A 104 20.14 -8.83 -5.41
C ALA A 104 21.33 -9.14 -4.51
N ALA A 105 21.42 -10.35 -3.96
CA ALA A 105 22.54 -10.78 -3.13
C ALA A 105 23.88 -10.71 -3.89
N THR A 106 23.91 -11.14 -5.15
CA THR A 106 25.10 -11.05 -6.02
C THR A 106 25.55 -9.60 -6.23
N MET A 107 24.61 -8.66 -6.36
CA MET A 107 24.91 -7.22 -6.47
C MET A 107 25.45 -6.69 -5.14
N ILE A 108 24.82 -7.06 -4.01
CA ILE A 108 25.21 -6.60 -2.68
C ILE A 108 26.61 -7.08 -2.29
N VAL A 109 26.97 -8.34 -2.59
CA VAL A 109 28.31 -8.87 -2.28
C VAL A 109 29.42 -8.02 -2.92
N LYS A 110 29.18 -7.52 -4.12
CA LYS A 110 30.14 -6.70 -4.88
C LYS A 110 30.25 -5.25 -4.38
N SER A 111 29.34 -4.81 -3.51
CA SER A 111 29.31 -3.45 -2.99
C SER A 111 30.10 -3.35 -1.70
N ASP A 112 30.74 -2.20 -1.47
CA ASP A 112 31.43 -1.90 -0.20
C ASP A 112 30.44 -1.50 0.89
N ASN A 113 29.44 -0.70 0.52
CA ASN A 113 28.49 -0.10 1.44
C ASN A 113 27.04 -0.35 1.01
N LEU A 114 26.15 -0.56 1.99
CA LEU A 114 24.71 -0.60 1.77
C LEU A 114 24.05 0.66 2.35
N ILE A 115 23.09 1.18 1.59
CA ILE A 115 22.29 2.33 1.98
C ILE A 115 20.84 1.89 1.98
N PHE A 116 20.16 2.02 3.11
CA PHE A 116 18.73 1.71 3.22
C PHE A 116 17.91 2.99 3.22
N ILE A 117 16.81 3.00 2.46
CA ILE A 117 15.91 4.14 2.38
C ILE A 117 14.46 3.69 2.35
N GLY A 118 13.59 4.43 3.05
CA GLY A 118 12.14 4.22 3.08
C GLY A 118 11.47 5.29 3.91
N SER A 119 10.16 5.40 3.82
CA SER A 119 9.35 6.37 4.57
C SER A 119 8.26 5.67 5.37
N GLY A 120 7.89 6.23 6.53
CA GLY A 120 6.87 5.65 7.42
C GLY A 120 7.25 4.24 7.87
N SER A 121 6.33 3.27 7.77
CA SER A 121 6.59 1.86 8.12
C SER A 121 7.75 1.27 7.34
N SER A 122 7.88 1.62 6.04
CA SER A 122 9.01 1.20 5.22
C SER A 122 10.33 1.80 5.72
N GLY A 123 10.33 3.02 6.31
CA GLY A 123 11.51 3.61 6.92
C GLY A 123 11.97 2.85 8.17
N ILE A 124 11.04 2.41 9.00
CA ILE A 124 11.34 1.57 10.18
C ILE A 124 11.97 0.25 9.74
N LEU A 125 11.47 -0.36 8.68
CA LEU A 125 12.04 -1.59 8.15
C LEU A 125 13.36 -1.37 7.39
N ALA A 126 13.59 -0.20 6.81
CA ALA A 126 14.89 0.16 6.26
C ALA A 126 15.96 0.25 7.37
N GLU A 127 15.62 0.82 8.53
CA GLU A 127 16.49 0.83 9.71
C GLU A 127 16.74 -0.59 10.24
N TYR A 128 15.68 -1.42 10.32
CA TYR A 128 15.81 -2.83 10.65
C TYR A 128 16.75 -3.57 9.69
N GLY A 129 16.55 -3.40 8.37
CA GLY A 129 17.39 -4.00 7.35
C GLY A 129 18.86 -3.61 7.49
N ALA A 130 19.14 -2.31 7.64
CA ALA A 130 20.50 -1.82 7.85
C ALA A 130 21.15 -2.47 9.09
N ARG A 131 20.39 -2.59 10.19
CA ARG A 131 20.87 -3.26 11.40
C ARG A 131 21.12 -4.76 11.17
N TYR A 132 20.19 -5.45 10.46
CA TYR A 132 20.29 -6.89 10.21
C TYR A 132 21.51 -7.23 9.34
N PHE A 133 21.72 -6.50 8.23
CA PHE A 133 22.88 -6.68 7.35
C PHE A 133 24.21 -6.37 8.06
N SER A 134 24.24 -5.33 8.90
CA SER A 134 25.41 -5.00 9.72
C SER A 134 25.74 -6.13 10.71
N SER A 135 24.74 -6.83 11.24
CA SER A 135 24.95 -7.97 12.14
C SER A 135 25.57 -9.17 11.44
N LEU A 136 25.43 -9.26 10.11
CA LEU A 136 26.07 -10.28 9.26
C LEU A 136 27.38 -9.78 8.60
N GLY A 137 27.96 -8.71 9.14
CA GLY A 137 29.27 -8.21 8.70
C GLY A 137 29.24 -7.26 7.50
N LYS A 138 28.07 -6.96 6.92
CA LYS A 138 27.96 -6.04 5.79
C LYS A 138 27.71 -4.60 6.27
N PHE A 139 28.67 -3.69 6.07
CA PHE A 139 28.48 -2.30 6.48
C PHE A 139 27.24 -1.70 5.83
N SER A 140 26.33 -1.22 6.65
CA SER A 140 25.00 -0.77 6.22
C SER A 140 24.56 0.45 7.01
N MET A 141 23.98 1.44 6.33
CA MET A 141 23.44 2.64 6.93
C MET A 141 22.00 2.89 6.49
N TYR A 142 21.19 3.48 7.37
CA TYR A 142 19.84 3.93 7.07
C TYR A 142 19.80 5.46 6.92
N VAL A 143 19.25 5.93 5.82
CA VAL A 143 19.01 7.37 5.58
C VAL A 143 17.66 7.74 6.17
N LYS A 144 17.68 8.31 7.38
CA LYS A 144 16.50 8.76 8.11
C LYS A 144 16.08 10.18 7.75
N ASP A 145 17.05 11.05 7.57
CA ASP A 145 16.81 12.46 7.30
C ASP A 145 16.69 12.69 5.79
N PRO A 146 15.54 13.22 5.31
CA PRO A 146 15.36 13.55 3.90
C PRO A 146 16.30 14.62 3.38
N TYR A 147 16.88 15.42 4.24
CA TYR A 147 17.76 16.52 3.89
C TYR A 147 19.24 16.18 4.08
N ILE A 148 19.57 14.91 4.36
CA ILE A 148 20.98 14.51 4.50
C ILE A 148 21.74 14.81 3.20
N PRO A 149 22.87 15.54 3.27
CA PRO A 149 23.68 15.78 2.09
C PRO A 149 24.27 14.47 1.56
N ILE A 150 23.94 14.11 0.32
CA ILE A 150 24.48 12.93 -0.33
C ILE A 150 25.77 13.33 -1.06
N HIS A 151 26.92 13.03 -0.45
CA HIS A 151 28.24 13.28 -1.03
C HIS A 151 28.73 12.05 -1.80
N ALA A 152 29.27 12.26 -3.02
CA ALA A 152 29.73 11.19 -3.90
C ALA A 152 30.77 10.27 -3.24
N ASN A 153 31.59 10.79 -2.33
CA ASN A 153 32.63 10.02 -1.65
C ASN A 153 32.11 8.89 -0.76
N TYR A 154 30.85 9.01 -0.25
CA TYR A 154 30.22 7.96 0.55
C TYR A 154 29.53 6.89 -0.29
N LEU A 155 29.39 7.14 -1.60
CA LEU A 155 28.61 6.31 -2.52
C LEU A 155 29.50 5.47 -3.43
N HIS A 156 30.82 5.58 -3.29
CA HIS A 156 31.74 4.75 -4.09
C HIS A 156 31.40 3.27 -3.87
N ASN A 157 31.12 2.56 -4.97
CA ASN A 157 30.75 1.15 -4.96
C ASN A 157 29.62 0.81 -3.95
N SER A 158 28.58 1.63 -3.86
CA SER A 158 27.45 1.40 -2.96
C SER A 158 26.26 0.77 -3.67
N THR A 159 25.46 0.03 -2.89
CA THR A 159 24.11 -0.41 -3.29
C THR A 159 23.07 0.18 -2.36
N THR A 160 22.04 0.79 -2.92
CA THR A 160 20.89 1.32 -2.17
C THR A 160 19.74 0.34 -2.20
N ILE A 161 19.20 0.00 -1.04
CA ILE A 161 18.00 -0.84 -0.88
C ILE A 161 16.83 0.08 -0.50
N ALA A 162 15.89 0.23 -1.42
CA ALA A 162 14.72 1.07 -1.26
C ALA A 162 13.48 0.26 -0.90
N LEU A 163 12.80 0.64 0.19
CA LEU A 163 11.57 0.01 0.64
C LEU A 163 10.38 0.93 0.41
N SER A 164 9.38 0.45 -0.31
CA SER A 164 8.14 1.19 -0.51
C SER A 164 6.99 0.27 -0.91
N VAL A 165 5.89 0.27 -0.17
CA VAL A 165 4.73 -0.61 -0.46
C VAL A 165 4.21 -0.35 -1.88
N ASN A 166 3.69 0.83 -2.15
CA ASN A 166 3.14 1.18 -3.48
C ASN A 166 4.20 1.58 -4.51
N GLY A 167 5.42 1.91 -4.06
CA GLY A 167 6.52 2.34 -4.93
C GLY A 167 6.35 3.72 -5.58
N GLU A 168 5.48 4.59 -5.02
CA GLU A 168 5.17 5.92 -5.55
C GLU A 168 5.50 7.05 -4.55
N ASN A 169 6.25 6.77 -3.48
CA ASN A 169 6.61 7.78 -2.51
C ASN A 169 7.58 8.81 -3.11
N GLY A 170 7.14 10.05 -3.29
CA GLY A 170 7.89 11.11 -3.96
C GLY A 170 9.24 11.45 -3.28
N PHE A 171 9.29 11.39 -1.95
CA PHE A 171 10.52 11.56 -1.18
C PHE A 171 11.55 10.47 -1.53
N THR A 172 11.14 9.20 -1.47
CA THR A 172 12.02 8.07 -1.81
C THR A 172 12.47 8.15 -3.27
N ILE A 173 11.57 8.49 -4.21
CA ILE A 173 11.89 8.66 -5.64
C ILE A 173 12.96 9.73 -5.85
N ALA A 174 12.81 10.90 -5.22
CA ALA A 174 13.78 12.00 -5.36
C ALA A 174 15.18 11.59 -4.88
N HIS A 175 15.27 10.89 -3.74
CA HIS A 175 16.53 10.39 -3.21
C HIS A 175 17.15 9.31 -4.08
N LEU A 176 16.36 8.38 -4.60
CA LEU A 176 16.87 7.34 -5.48
C LEU A 176 17.47 7.90 -6.76
N ASN A 177 16.86 8.93 -7.35
CA ASN A 177 17.43 9.60 -8.51
C ASN A 177 18.80 10.24 -8.18
N GLN A 178 18.91 10.94 -7.05
CA GLN A 178 20.19 11.51 -6.61
C GLN A 178 21.28 10.45 -6.35
N LEU A 179 20.90 9.35 -5.69
CA LEU A 179 21.81 8.23 -5.39
C LEU A 179 22.29 7.56 -6.68
N LYS A 180 21.37 7.33 -7.62
CA LYS A 180 21.66 6.72 -8.92
C LYS A 180 22.56 7.60 -9.78
N GLU A 181 22.31 8.92 -9.85
CA GLU A 181 23.17 9.90 -10.53
C GLU A 181 24.61 9.92 -9.98
N LYS A 182 24.77 9.60 -8.69
CA LYS A 182 26.07 9.52 -8.04
C LYS A 182 26.70 8.11 -8.08
N GLY A 183 26.11 7.19 -8.82
CA GLY A 183 26.68 5.87 -9.12
C GLY A 183 26.30 4.75 -8.17
N SER A 184 25.38 4.97 -7.20
CA SER A 184 24.84 3.87 -6.39
C SER A 184 23.97 2.96 -7.25
N LYS A 185 24.12 1.64 -7.10
CA LYS A 185 23.18 0.66 -7.65
C LYS A 185 21.91 0.61 -6.81
N ILE A 186 20.78 0.41 -7.45
CA ILE A 186 19.48 0.46 -6.77
C ILE A 186 18.81 -0.90 -6.78
N ILE A 187 18.49 -1.40 -5.59
CA ILE A 187 17.59 -2.53 -5.38
C ILE A 187 16.33 -1.98 -4.73
N SER A 188 15.15 -2.37 -5.18
CA SER A 188 13.90 -2.00 -4.52
C SER A 188 13.11 -3.23 -4.08
N ILE A 189 12.37 -3.08 -2.97
CA ILE A 189 11.40 -4.05 -2.47
C ILE A 189 10.04 -3.35 -2.46
N THR A 190 9.11 -3.83 -3.33
CA THR A 190 7.82 -3.16 -3.55
C THR A 190 6.69 -4.18 -3.67
N ASN A 191 5.47 -3.76 -3.34
CA ASN A 191 4.24 -4.54 -3.59
C ASN A 191 3.72 -4.36 -5.03
N ASN A 192 4.46 -3.65 -5.90
CA ASN A 192 4.08 -3.37 -7.27
C ASN A 192 5.30 -3.30 -8.19
N LYS A 193 5.46 -4.29 -9.07
CA LYS A 193 6.57 -4.37 -10.05
C LYS A 193 6.53 -3.30 -11.14
N HIS A 194 5.41 -2.62 -11.32
CA HIS A 194 5.23 -1.58 -12.34
C HIS A 194 5.35 -0.15 -11.80
N SER A 195 5.63 -0.01 -10.50
CA SER A 195 5.76 1.28 -9.83
C SER A 195 6.95 2.09 -10.32
N THR A 196 6.94 3.39 -10.03
CA THR A 196 8.05 4.30 -10.39
C THR A 196 9.36 3.86 -9.75
N ILE A 197 9.35 3.49 -8.46
CA ILE A 197 10.55 3.01 -7.76
C ILE A 197 11.07 1.71 -8.39
N ALA A 198 10.18 0.78 -8.74
CA ALA A 198 10.59 -0.46 -9.41
C ALA A 198 11.27 -0.21 -10.75
N LYS A 199 10.81 0.76 -11.54
CA LYS A 199 11.39 1.15 -12.84
C LYS A 199 12.73 1.89 -12.72
N ILE A 200 12.94 2.64 -11.65
CA ILE A 200 14.21 3.34 -11.38
C ILE A 200 15.30 2.33 -11.00
N SER A 201 14.92 1.22 -10.38
CA SER A 201 15.83 0.24 -9.79
C SER A 201 16.55 -0.61 -10.82
N ASP A 202 17.79 -1.02 -10.53
CA ASP A 202 18.54 -1.99 -11.32
C ASP A 202 17.98 -3.40 -11.09
N ILE A 203 17.49 -3.68 -9.85
CA ILE A 203 16.78 -4.91 -9.49
C ILE A 203 15.56 -4.53 -8.66
N ASN A 204 14.40 -5.10 -9.01
CA ASN A 204 13.19 -4.99 -8.19
C ASN A 204 12.78 -6.37 -7.65
N ILE A 205 12.69 -6.48 -6.33
CA ILE A 205 12.10 -7.63 -5.65
C ILE A 205 10.65 -7.30 -5.35
N SER A 206 9.74 -7.82 -6.15
CA SER A 206 8.31 -7.60 -5.96
C SER A 206 7.69 -8.67 -5.10
N TYR A 207 6.83 -8.26 -4.17
CA TYR A 207 5.91 -9.15 -3.48
C TYR A 207 4.46 -8.74 -3.79
N TYR A 208 3.51 -9.60 -3.46
CA TYR A 208 2.10 -9.36 -3.80
C TYR A 208 1.21 -9.72 -2.63
N VAL A 209 0.72 -8.68 -1.96
CA VAL A 209 -0.35 -8.75 -0.97
C VAL A 209 -1.37 -7.66 -1.26
N THR A 210 -2.62 -7.86 -0.85
CA THR A 210 -3.64 -6.82 -0.97
C THR A 210 -3.27 -5.64 -0.08
N GLU A 211 -3.26 -4.42 -0.65
CA GLU A 211 -3.07 -3.21 0.15
C GLU A 211 -4.27 -3.00 1.07
N GLU A 212 -3.96 -2.64 2.31
CA GLU A 212 -4.95 -2.37 3.34
C GLU A 212 -4.79 -0.95 3.86
N TRP A 213 -5.92 -0.28 3.98
CA TRP A 213 -5.99 1.10 4.47
C TRP A 213 -6.94 1.18 5.65
N TYR A 214 -6.53 1.90 6.67
CA TYR A 214 -7.37 2.29 7.79
C TYR A 214 -7.44 3.81 7.81
N LYS A 215 -8.60 4.36 7.50
CA LYS A 215 -8.74 5.81 7.22
C LYS A 215 -7.74 6.26 6.14
N ASN A 216 -6.84 7.16 6.48
CA ASN A 216 -5.81 7.68 5.57
C ASN A 216 -4.43 7.02 5.77
N SER A 217 -4.35 5.94 6.56
CA SER A 217 -3.11 5.26 6.88
C SER A 217 -3.02 3.92 6.15
N ASN A 218 -1.94 3.70 5.43
CA ASN A 218 -1.64 2.41 4.85
C ASN A 218 -1.19 1.44 5.97
N ILE A 219 -1.99 0.40 6.20
CA ILE A 219 -1.74 -0.65 7.21
C ILE A 219 -1.36 -1.99 6.57
N THR A 220 -1.02 -1.98 5.29
CA THR A 220 -0.59 -3.19 4.57
C THR A 220 0.49 -3.92 5.33
N THR A 221 0.35 -5.23 5.47
CA THR A 221 1.31 -6.06 6.20
C THR A 221 2.73 -5.89 5.67
N GLN A 222 3.68 -5.81 6.57
CA GLN A 222 5.12 -5.70 6.26
C GLN A 222 5.86 -7.05 6.38
N ILE A 223 5.17 -8.14 6.69
CA ILE A 223 5.75 -9.50 6.80
C ILE A 223 6.57 -9.87 5.56
N PRO A 224 6.09 -9.64 4.31
CA PRO A 224 6.87 -9.91 3.12
C PRO A 224 8.21 -9.18 3.08
N VAL A 225 8.22 -7.92 3.51
CA VAL A 225 9.44 -7.10 3.49
C VAL A 225 10.47 -7.62 4.48
N VAL A 226 10.05 -8.00 5.69
CA VAL A 226 10.92 -8.62 6.69
C VAL A 226 11.51 -9.93 6.16
N TYR A 227 10.67 -10.81 5.61
CA TYR A 227 11.11 -12.07 5.00
C TYR A 227 12.16 -11.83 3.90
N ILE A 228 11.89 -10.93 2.96
CA ILE A 228 12.79 -10.63 1.84
C ILE A 228 14.12 -10.04 2.33
N LEU A 229 14.09 -9.15 3.31
CA LEU A 229 15.30 -8.56 3.89
C LEU A 229 16.19 -9.64 4.54
N GLU A 230 15.60 -10.49 5.38
CA GLU A 230 16.33 -11.53 6.07
C GLU A 230 16.88 -12.60 5.10
N GLU A 231 16.06 -13.04 4.15
CA GLU A 231 16.49 -14.04 3.16
C GLU A 231 17.59 -13.49 2.25
N THR A 232 17.47 -12.24 1.81
CA THR A 232 18.53 -11.58 1.01
C THR A 232 19.83 -11.47 1.81
N ALA A 233 19.75 -11.11 3.09
CA ALA A 233 20.95 -10.99 3.93
C ALA A 233 21.63 -12.34 4.17
N ARG A 234 20.85 -13.41 4.37
CA ARG A 234 21.37 -14.79 4.50
C ARG A 234 22.03 -15.26 3.21
N GLU A 235 21.43 -14.93 2.07
CA GLU A 235 22.01 -15.29 0.76
C GLU A 235 23.31 -14.51 0.50
N VAL A 236 23.40 -13.23 0.91
CA VAL A 236 24.65 -12.46 0.88
C VAL A 236 25.72 -13.12 1.72
N ASN A 237 25.39 -13.57 2.94
CA ASN A 237 26.35 -14.24 3.82
C ASN A 237 26.90 -15.53 3.18
N LYS A 238 26.01 -16.37 2.61
CA LYS A 238 26.42 -17.61 1.90
C LYS A 238 27.37 -17.35 0.71
N LEU A 239 27.17 -16.23 0.00
CA LEU A 239 27.99 -15.87 -1.16
C LEU A 239 29.32 -15.19 -0.76
N SER A 240 29.46 -14.79 0.51
CA SER A 240 30.65 -14.11 1.05
C SER A 240 31.63 -15.08 1.73
N GLU A 241 31.19 -16.31 2.00
CA GLU A 241 32.00 -17.44 2.46
C GLU A 241 32.73 -18.14 1.28
#